data_3a8443d277886153982161ea0e477df6
#
_entry.id   3a8443d277886153982161ea0e477df6
#
_cell.length_a   1.000
_cell.length_b   1.000
_cell.length_c   1.000
_cell.angle_alpha   90.00
_cell.angle_beta   90.00
_cell.angle_gamma   90.00
#
_symmetry.space_group_name_H-M   'P 1'
#
loop_
_entity.id
_entity.type
_entity.pdbx_description
1 polymer ?
#
loop_
_entity_poly.entity_id
_entity_poly.type
_entity_poly.pdbx_seq_one_letter_code
_entity_poly.pdbx_strand_id
1 'polypeptide(L)' 'MVNDPIADMLTRIRNANLVKQKQVVMPSSKIKTSIAAILAEEGFIDGYAVTEETPQPRLIVRRKYT' A
#
# COMPACT_ATOMS: atom_id res chain seq x y z
N MET A 1 10.85 -2.93 -18.55
CA MET A 1 9.86 -2.81 -17.50
C MET A 1 10.39 -3.41 -16.20
N VAL A 2 10.40 -2.65 -15.16
CA VAL A 2 10.91 -3.13 -13.89
C VAL A 2 9.76 -3.79 -13.11
N ASN A 3 9.92 -5.11 -12.90
CA ASN A 3 8.95 -5.89 -12.13
C ASN A 3 9.34 -5.89 -10.65
N ASP A 4 9.35 -4.72 -10.06
CA ASP A 4 9.72 -4.56 -8.67
C ASP A 4 8.44 -4.25 -7.85
N PRO A 5 7.97 -5.21 -7.04
CA PRO A 5 6.76 -4.99 -6.23
C PRO A 5 6.89 -3.81 -5.28
N ILE A 6 8.10 -3.57 -4.78
CA ILE A 6 8.35 -2.46 -3.86
C ILE A 6 8.22 -1.13 -4.57
N ALA A 7 8.86 -1.02 -5.74
CA ALA A 7 8.77 0.20 -6.55
C ALA A 7 7.34 0.48 -6.99
N ASP A 8 6.61 -0.57 -7.38
CA ASP A 8 5.20 -0.43 -7.76
C ASP A 8 4.37 0.10 -6.59
N MET A 9 4.56 -0.47 -5.41
CA MET A 9 3.85 -0.06 -4.21
C MET A 9 4.12 1.40 -3.87
N LEU A 10 5.39 1.79 -3.86
CA LEU A 10 5.78 3.15 -3.53
C LEU A 10 5.24 4.14 -4.57
N THR A 11 5.23 3.76 -5.84
CA THR A 11 4.67 4.58 -6.90
C THR A 11 3.17 4.79 -6.71
N ARG A 12 2.43 3.74 -6.35
CA ARG A 12 1.00 3.84 -6.08
C ARG A 12 0.71 4.77 -4.93
N ILE A 13 1.49 4.68 -3.86
CA ILE A 13 1.33 5.55 -2.69
C ILE A 13 1.65 7.00 -3.06
N ARG A 14 2.72 7.22 -3.83
CA ARG A 14 3.11 8.54 -4.28
C ARG A 14 2.03 9.17 -5.16
N ASN A 15 1.49 8.40 -6.11
CA ASN A 15 0.44 8.90 -6.98
C ASN A 15 -0.83 9.25 -6.19
N ALA A 16 -1.16 8.45 -5.19
CA ALA A 16 -2.29 8.74 -4.32
C ALA A 16 -2.09 10.04 -3.54
N ASN A 17 -0.84 10.32 -3.13
CA ASN A 17 -0.51 11.59 -2.49
C ASN A 17 -0.77 12.77 -3.41
N LEU A 18 -0.41 12.64 -4.69
CA LEU A 18 -0.58 13.73 -5.65
C LEU A 18 -2.05 14.08 -5.88
N VAL A 19 -2.93 13.09 -5.84
CA VAL A 19 -4.37 13.30 -6.03
C VAL A 19 -5.15 13.30 -4.72
N LYS A 20 -4.46 13.26 -3.60
CA LYS A 20 -5.02 13.34 -2.25
C LYS A 20 -6.03 12.23 -1.95
N GLN A 21 -5.80 11.05 -2.46
CA GLN A 21 -6.60 9.88 -2.10
C GLN A 21 -6.29 9.44 -0.68
N LYS A 22 -7.33 9.04 0.06
CA LYS A 22 -7.15 8.62 1.44
C LYS A 22 -6.57 7.22 1.55
N GLN A 23 -6.82 6.38 0.58
CA GLN A 23 -6.35 5.01 0.61
C GLN A 23 -5.95 4.52 -0.76
N VAL A 24 -5.08 3.52 -0.77
CA VAL A 24 -4.56 2.91 -1.98
C VAL A 24 -4.87 1.42 -1.91
N VAL A 25 -5.40 0.86 -2.98
CA VAL A 25 -5.71 -0.57 -3.06
C VAL A 25 -4.79 -1.21 -4.09
N MET A 26 -4.22 -2.33 -3.76
CA MET A 26 -3.31 -3.05 -4.63
C MET A 26 -3.38 -4.55 -4.37
N PRO A 27 -2.97 -5.38 -5.32
CA PRO A 27 -2.87 -6.82 -5.04
C PRO A 27 -1.94 -7.07 -3.86
N SER A 28 -2.36 -7.95 -2.96
CA SER A 28 -1.56 -8.26 -1.77
C SER A 28 -0.42 -9.21 -2.11
N SER A 29 0.69 -9.07 -1.39
CA SER A 29 1.79 -10.02 -1.41
C SER A 29 2.49 -9.96 -0.06
N LYS A 30 3.29 -10.99 0.24
CA LYS A 30 4.03 -11.02 1.51
C LYS A 30 4.98 -9.83 1.62
N ILE A 31 5.65 -9.51 0.52
CA ILE A 31 6.61 -8.40 0.50
C ILE A 31 5.89 -7.08 0.74
N LYS A 32 4.79 -6.83 0.03
CA LYS A 32 4.04 -5.59 0.16
C LYS A 32 3.44 -5.44 1.56
N THR A 33 2.93 -6.53 2.12
CA THR A 33 2.37 -6.50 3.47
C THR A 33 3.45 -6.19 4.51
N SER A 34 4.64 -6.77 4.36
CA SER A 34 5.75 -6.48 5.25
C SER A 34 6.19 -5.03 5.16
N ILE A 35 6.23 -4.47 3.96
CA ILE A 35 6.59 -3.07 3.76
C ILE A 35 5.51 -2.16 4.36
N ALA A 36 4.25 -2.50 4.18
CA ALA A 36 3.16 -1.72 4.78
C ALA A 36 3.28 -1.69 6.30
N ALA A 37 3.64 -2.82 6.92
CA ALA A 37 3.84 -2.88 8.35
C ALA A 37 4.96 -1.94 8.80
N ILE A 38 6.07 -1.93 8.07
CA ILE A 38 7.20 -1.04 8.37
C ILE A 38 6.79 0.42 8.20
N LEU A 39 6.10 0.75 7.12
CA LEU A 39 5.64 2.11 6.86
C LEU A 39 4.69 2.60 7.93
N ALA A 40 3.81 1.74 8.41
CA ALA A 40 2.88 2.09 9.49
C ALA A 40 3.64 2.30 10.79
N GLU A 41 4.61 1.45 11.10
CA GLU A 41 5.42 1.57 12.31
C GLU A 41 6.24 2.85 12.30
N GLU A 42 6.77 3.24 11.15
CA GLU A 42 7.56 4.46 11.02
C GLU A 42 6.69 5.72 10.88
N GLY A 43 5.38 5.56 10.79
CA GLY A 43 4.47 6.70 10.72
C GLY A 43 4.29 7.30 9.33
N PHE A 44 4.71 6.61 8.28
CA PHE A 44 4.52 7.10 6.91
C PHE A 44 3.12 6.86 6.40
N ILE A 45 2.44 5.86 6.92
CA ILE A 45 1.03 5.59 6.61
C ILE A 45 0.28 5.44 7.92
N ASP A 46 -1.03 5.62 7.85
CA ASP A 46 -1.88 5.53 9.05
C ASP A 46 -2.13 4.08 9.45
N GLY A 47 -2.21 3.20 8.46
CA GLY A 47 -2.44 1.79 8.71
C GLY A 47 -2.63 1.05 7.40
N TYR A 48 -2.88 -0.25 7.51
CA TYR A 48 -3.12 -1.08 6.35
C TYR A 48 -4.02 -2.25 6.74
N ALA A 49 -4.64 -2.87 5.73
CA ALA A 49 -5.45 -4.05 5.92
C ALA A 49 -5.31 -4.96 4.70
N VAL A 50 -5.51 -6.25 4.91
CA VAL A 50 -5.52 -7.23 3.83
C VAL A 50 -6.92 -7.83 3.78
N THR A 51 -7.55 -7.79 2.61
CA THR A 51 -8.86 -8.38 2.41
C THR A 51 -8.72 -9.85 2.01
N GLU A 52 -9.77 -10.61 2.25
CA GLU A 52 -9.81 -12.03 1.85
C GLU A 52 -10.64 -12.22 0.59
N GLU A 53 -10.56 -11.27 -0.32
CA GLU A 53 -11.32 -11.35 -1.56
C GLU A 53 -10.82 -12.46 -2.48
N THR A 54 -11.73 -13.00 -3.27
CA THR A 54 -11.39 -13.96 -4.31
C THR A 54 -11.54 -13.26 -5.67
N PRO A 55 -10.73 -13.62 -6.64
CA PRO A 55 -9.71 -14.69 -6.62
C PRO A 55 -8.41 -14.33 -5.94
N GLN A 56 -8.22 -13.05 -5.56
CA GLN A 56 -6.94 -12.61 -5.03
C GLN A 56 -7.14 -11.62 -3.88
N PRO A 57 -6.43 -11.81 -2.76
CA PRO A 57 -6.45 -10.84 -1.67
C PRO A 57 -5.91 -9.49 -2.12
N ARG A 58 -6.43 -8.43 -1.52
CA ARG A 58 -5.98 -7.07 -1.79
C ARG A 58 -5.43 -6.44 -0.53
N LEU A 59 -4.39 -5.63 -0.72
CA LEU A 59 -3.81 -4.83 0.34
C LEU A 59 -4.37 -3.42 0.23
N ILE A 60 -4.92 -2.92 1.33
CA ILE A 60 -5.44 -1.55 1.42
C ILE A 60 -4.51 -0.78 2.34
N VAL A 61 -3.91 0.28 1.81
CA VAL A 61 -3.01 1.15 2.57
C VAL A 61 -3.73 2.46 2.83
N ARG A 62 -3.82 2.84 4.09
CA ARG A 62 -4.40 4.13 4.48
C ARG A 62 -3.30 5.16 4.60
N ARG A 63 -3.37 6.18 3.77
CA ARG A 63 -2.43 7.27 3.82
C ARG A 63 -2.58 8.07 5.10
N LYS A 64 -1.44 8.55 5.60
CA LYS A 64 -1.47 9.50 6.70
C LYS A 64 -1.92 10.85 6.17
N TYR A 65 -2.94 11.38 6.78
CA TYR A 65 -3.52 12.65 6.39
C TYR A 65 -2.86 13.79 7.16
N THR A 66 -2.32 14.72 6.44
CA THR A 66 -1.76 15.94 7.05
C THR A 66 -2.41 17.16 6.46
#